data_86c65eff4bbc03157e2f048661c1a242
#
_entry.id   86c65eff4bbc03157e2f048661c1a242
#
_cell.length_a   1.000
_cell.length_b   1.000
_cell.length_c   1.000
_cell.angle_alpha   90.00
_cell.angle_beta   90.00
_cell.angle_gamma   90.00
#
_symmetry.space_group_name_H-M   'P 1'
#
loop_
_entity.id
_entity.type
_entity.pdbx_description
1 polymer ?
#
loop_
_entity_poly.entity_id
_entity_poly.type
_entity_poly.pdbx_seq_one_letter_code
_entity_poly.pdbx_strand_id
1 'polypeptide(L)'
;MLPLSTAVAVNGFVFLSGIAPVDQCQVVAPDDAPAQAAFALRRMERVLARKGMGLEDLTYVQLYLRTMADYDAVNEVYARMMPSPYPARKVIVTAFAREHVCMEINGIAVQGPKEHINLSEKE
;
A
#
# COMPACT_ATOMS: atom_id res chain seq x y z
N MET A 1 -4.98 -20.34 10.75
CA MET A 1 -5.13 -18.89 11.03
C MET A 1 -3.77 -18.28 11.33
N LEU A 2 -3.45 -17.21 10.67
CA LEU A 2 -2.19 -16.50 10.93
C LEU A 2 -2.32 -15.64 12.20
N PRO A 3 -1.24 -15.54 13.00
CA PRO A 3 -1.25 -14.77 14.24
C PRO A 3 -1.08 -13.26 13.98
N LEU A 4 -2.01 -12.68 13.23
CA LEU A 4 -1.99 -11.24 12.92
C LEU A 4 -3.40 -10.70 12.75
N SER A 5 -3.54 -9.40 12.92
CA SER A 5 -4.75 -8.66 12.55
C SER A 5 -4.51 -7.98 11.20
N THR A 6 -5.54 -7.87 10.39
CA THR A 6 -5.45 -7.15 9.11
C THR A 6 -5.09 -5.68 9.34
N ALA A 7 -5.67 -5.09 10.39
CA ALA A 7 -5.38 -3.72 10.79
C ALA A 7 -5.68 -3.55 12.28
N VAL A 8 -5.03 -2.56 12.89
CA VAL A 8 -5.29 -2.17 14.28
C VAL A 8 -5.62 -0.69 14.31
N ALA A 9 -6.77 -0.35 14.88
CA ALA A 9 -7.17 1.03 15.08
C ALA A 9 -6.94 1.42 16.54
N VAL A 10 -6.22 2.52 16.76
CA VAL A 10 -5.91 3.03 18.10
C VAL A 10 -5.69 4.55 18.04
N ASN A 11 -6.32 5.27 18.94
CA ASN A 11 -6.14 6.73 19.08
C ASN A 11 -6.30 7.51 17.76
N GLY A 12 -7.25 7.10 16.92
CA GLY A 12 -7.48 7.75 15.63
C GLY A 12 -6.55 7.28 14.50
N PHE A 13 -5.58 6.44 14.80
CA PHE A 13 -4.69 5.82 13.80
C PHE A 13 -5.23 4.48 13.38
N VAL A 14 -4.97 4.11 12.14
CA VAL A 14 -5.18 2.75 11.64
C VAL A 14 -3.84 2.26 11.09
N PHE A 15 -3.33 1.20 11.70
CA PHE A 15 -2.10 0.53 11.27
C PHE A 15 -2.49 -0.69 10.44
N LEU A 16 -2.10 -0.71 9.17
CA LEU A 16 -2.41 -1.83 8.29
C LEU A 16 -1.24 -2.81 8.24
N SER A 17 -1.55 -4.08 8.38
CA SER A 17 -0.60 -5.15 8.08
C SER A 17 -0.26 -5.15 6.60
N GLY A 18 0.82 -5.83 6.23
CA GLY A 18 1.19 -5.99 4.83
C GLY A 18 0.07 -6.63 4.04
N ILE A 19 -0.32 -5.98 2.95
CA ILE A 19 -1.34 -6.48 2.03
C ILE A 19 -0.64 -7.07 0.82
N ALA A 20 -0.71 -8.39 0.70
CA ALA A 20 -0.19 -9.13 -0.44
C ALA A 20 -1.30 -9.36 -1.47
N PRO A 21 -0.96 -9.53 -2.75
CA PRO A 21 -1.94 -9.80 -3.79
C PRO A 21 -2.36 -11.27 -3.78
N VAL A 22 -3.01 -11.68 -2.70
CA VAL A 22 -3.46 -13.04 -2.48
C VAL A 22 -4.94 -13.02 -2.12
N ASP A 23 -5.74 -13.86 -2.77
CA ASP A 23 -7.16 -13.98 -2.51
C ASP A 23 -7.51 -15.47 -2.46
N GLN A 24 -8.21 -15.88 -1.41
CA GLN A 24 -8.60 -17.28 -1.20
C GLN A 24 -7.41 -18.24 -1.38
N CYS A 25 -6.28 -17.90 -0.75
CA CYS A 25 -5.03 -18.67 -0.79
C CYS A 25 -4.36 -18.74 -2.18
N GLN A 26 -4.83 -17.97 -3.15
CA GLN A 26 -4.26 -17.93 -4.50
C GLN A 26 -3.62 -16.58 -4.77
N VAL A 27 -2.46 -16.58 -5.45
CA VAL A 27 -1.84 -15.34 -5.89
C VAL A 27 -2.69 -14.75 -7.02
N VAL A 28 -3.04 -13.49 -6.86
CA VAL A 28 -3.80 -12.73 -7.87
C VAL A 28 -2.85 -12.28 -8.96
N ALA A 29 -3.26 -12.44 -10.22
CA ALA A 29 -2.48 -12.01 -11.39
C ALA A 29 -0.99 -12.35 -11.24
N PRO A 30 -0.61 -13.66 -11.23
CA PRO A 30 0.78 -14.04 -11.00
C PRO A 30 1.76 -13.33 -11.92
N ASP A 31 2.83 -12.80 -11.34
CA ASP A 31 3.91 -12.08 -12.05
C ASP A 31 3.48 -10.79 -12.76
N ASP A 32 2.26 -10.32 -12.52
CA ASP A 32 1.76 -9.07 -13.08
C ASP A 32 1.77 -7.97 -12.02
N ALA A 33 2.88 -7.26 -11.91
CA ALA A 33 3.09 -6.26 -10.86
C ALA A 33 2.04 -5.14 -10.85
N PRO A 34 1.70 -4.50 -11.99
CA PRO A 34 0.68 -3.45 -11.96
C PRO A 34 -0.71 -3.96 -11.59
N ALA A 35 -1.11 -5.14 -12.06
CA ALA A 35 -2.40 -5.73 -11.68
C ALA A 35 -2.44 -6.09 -10.19
N GLN A 36 -1.34 -6.60 -9.65
CA GLN A 36 -1.23 -6.90 -8.22
C GLN A 36 -1.30 -5.63 -7.38
N ALA A 37 -0.64 -4.56 -7.82
CA ALA A 37 -0.69 -3.26 -7.14
C ALA A 37 -2.11 -2.71 -7.08
N ALA A 38 -2.85 -2.77 -8.19
CA ALA A 38 -4.24 -2.33 -8.23
C ALA A 38 -5.12 -3.12 -7.26
N PHE A 39 -4.94 -4.44 -7.22
CA PHE A 39 -5.67 -5.30 -6.28
C PHE A 39 -5.36 -4.93 -4.83
N ALA A 40 -4.08 -4.76 -4.50
CA ALA A 40 -3.66 -4.45 -3.13
C ALA A 40 -4.20 -3.09 -2.66
N LEU A 41 -4.16 -2.08 -3.53
CA LEU A 41 -4.70 -0.75 -3.20
C LEU A 41 -6.21 -0.79 -2.98
N ARG A 42 -6.96 -1.53 -3.78
CA ARG A 42 -8.40 -1.70 -3.57
C ARG A 42 -8.70 -2.41 -2.25
N ARG A 43 -7.90 -3.41 -1.90
CA ARG A 43 -8.06 -4.10 -0.61
C ARG A 43 -7.76 -3.17 0.55
N MET A 44 -6.70 -2.38 0.45
CA MET A 44 -6.36 -1.36 1.44
C MET A 44 -7.52 -0.38 1.64
N GLU A 45 -8.12 0.07 0.56
CA GLU A 45 -9.28 0.96 0.60
C GLU A 45 -10.46 0.32 1.35
N ARG A 46 -10.74 -0.97 1.09
CA ARG A 46 -11.83 -1.67 1.76
C ARG A 46 -11.59 -1.84 3.26
N VAL A 47 -10.33 -2.09 3.65
CA VAL A 47 -9.98 -2.18 5.07
C VAL A 47 -10.21 -0.84 5.77
N LEU A 48 -9.75 0.25 5.16
CA LEU A 48 -9.91 1.59 5.70
C LEU A 48 -11.38 2.00 5.80
N ALA A 49 -12.20 1.56 4.86
CA ALA A 49 -13.64 1.85 4.87
C ALA A 49 -14.33 1.31 6.13
N ARG A 50 -13.80 0.26 6.76
CA ARG A 50 -14.32 -0.26 8.03
C ARG A 50 -14.24 0.77 9.16
N LYS A 51 -13.38 1.77 9.03
CA LYS A 51 -13.22 2.85 10.01
C LYS A 51 -13.72 4.20 9.46
N GLY A 52 -14.49 4.18 8.38
CA GLY A 52 -14.96 5.42 7.75
C GLY A 52 -13.84 6.22 7.11
N MET A 53 -12.74 5.55 6.76
CA MET A 53 -11.57 6.17 6.14
C MET A 53 -11.44 5.74 4.68
N GLY A 54 -10.63 6.47 3.93
CA GLY A 54 -10.27 6.15 2.55
C GLY A 54 -8.77 6.27 2.34
N LEU A 55 -8.34 6.09 1.10
CA LEU A 55 -6.92 6.18 0.76
C LEU A 55 -6.36 7.59 1.05
N GLU A 56 -7.20 8.62 1.02
CA GLU A 56 -6.83 10.01 1.33
C GLU A 56 -6.39 10.20 2.79
N ASP A 57 -6.73 9.25 3.65
CA ASP A 57 -6.35 9.30 5.07
C ASP A 57 -4.98 8.65 5.33
N LEU A 58 -4.41 7.99 4.34
CA LEU A 58 -3.06 7.43 4.47
C LEU A 58 -2.05 8.54 4.66
N THR A 59 -1.24 8.40 5.70
CA THR A 59 -0.20 9.36 6.08
C THR A 59 1.18 8.84 5.69
N TYR A 60 1.38 7.53 5.79
CA TYR A 60 2.63 6.87 5.48
C TYR A 60 2.37 5.52 4.82
N VAL A 61 3.12 5.21 3.79
CA VAL A 61 3.02 3.97 3.01
C VAL A 61 4.40 3.35 2.84
N GLN A 62 4.50 2.04 3.04
CA GLN A 62 5.67 1.26 2.65
C GLN A 62 5.28 0.35 1.50
N LEU A 63 5.98 0.48 0.40
CA LEU A 63 5.77 -0.31 -0.81
C LEU A 63 6.96 -1.26 -0.98
N TYR A 64 6.66 -2.54 -1.06
CA TYR A 64 7.67 -3.59 -1.23
C TYR A 64 7.57 -4.13 -2.65
N LEU A 65 8.72 -4.23 -3.32
CA LEU A 65 8.84 -4.76 -4.67
C LEU A 65 9.82 -5.93 -4.68
N ARG A 66 9.57 -6.94 -5.49
CA ARG A 66 10.54 -8.04 -5.66
C ARG A 66 11.75 -7.60 -6.50
N THR A 67 11.59 -6.59 -7.36
CA THR A 67 12.66 -6.06 -8.21
C THR A 67 12.36 -4.62 -8.60
N MET A 68 13.40 -3.81 -8.78
CA MET A 68 13.24 -2.44 -9.27
C MET A 68 12.77 -2.37 -10.72
N ALA A 69 12.84 -3.48 -11.46
CA ALA A 69 12.27 -3.53 -12.81
C ALA A 69 10.75 -3.26 -12.82
N ASP A 70 10.05 -3.53 -11.70
CA ASP A 70 8.61 -3.31 -11.58
C ASP A 70 8.26 -1.87 -11.13
N TYR A 71 9.27 -1.05 -10.79
CA TYR A 71 9.08 0.23 -10.11
C TYR A 71 8.19 1.20 -10.92
N ASP A 72 8.53 1.41 -12.19
CA ASP A 72 7.81 2.40 -13.00
C ASP A 72 6.36 1.99 -13.24
N ALA A 73 6.12 0.73 -13.55
CA ALA A 73 4.76 0.22 -13.79
C ALA A 73 3.89 0.28 -12.53
N VAL A 74 4.45 -0.07 -11.37
CA VAL A 74 3.72 0.02 -10.10
C VAL A 74 3.46 1.48 -9.72
N ASN A 75 4.45 2.36 -9.92
CA ASN A 75 4.27 3.80 -9.65
C ASN A 75 3.15 4.41 -10.48
N GLU A 76 3.01 3.99 -11.71
CA GLU A 76 1.94 4.48 -12.58
C GLU A 76 0.56 4.12 -12.01
N VAL A 77 0.39 2.89 -11.57
CA VAL A 77 -0.86 2.45 -10.92
C VAL A 77 -1.09 3.20 -9.61
N TYR A 78 -0.04 3.30 -8.79
CA TYR A 78 -0.09 4.00 -7.51
C TYR A 78 -0.53 5.46 -7.69
N ALA A 79 0.10 6.17 -8.63
CA ALA A 79 -0.21 7.58 -8.91
C ALA A 79 -1.64 7.76 -9.40
N ARG A 80 -2.17 6.80 -10.15
CA ARG A 80 -3.54 6.87 -10.69
C ARG A 80 -4.58 6.60 -9.61
N MET A 81 -4.31 5.67 -8.70
CA MET A 81 -5.28 5.22 -7.69
C MET A 81 -5.18 5.98 -6.36
N MET A 82 -3.99 6.42 -5.98
CA MET A 82 -3.78 7.12 -4.73
C MET A 82 -4.19 8.59 -4.88
N PRO A 83 -5.03 9.13 -3.99
CA PRO A 83 -5.39 10.55 -4.04
C PRO A 83 -4.19 11.46 -3.77
N SER A 84 -4.14 12.58 -4.49
CA SER A 84 -3.18 13.66 -4.23
C SER A 84 -3.81 14.67 -3.25
N PRO A 85 -3.05 15.25 -2.31
CA PRO A 85 -1.61 15.09 -2.08
C PRO A 85 -1.27 13.70 -1.56
N TYR A 86 -0.12 13.17 -1.98
CA TYR A 86 0.27 11.80 -1.68
C TYR A 86 0.79 11.65 -0.25
N PRO A 87 0.62 10.47 0.36
CA PRO A 87 1.24 10.18 1.64
C PRO A 87 2.77 10.12 1.52
N ALA A 88 3.46 10.27 2.65
CA ALA A 88 4.87 9.95 2.70
C ALA A 88 5.07 8.48 2.35
N ARG A 89 6.16 8.13 1.64
CA ARG A 89 6.34 6.77 1.13
C ARG A 89 7.78 6.33 1.16
N LYS A 90 7.97 5.04 1.41
CA LYS A 90 9.25 4.36 1.26
C LYS A 90 9.06 3.15 0.35
N VAL A 91 10.03 2.90 -0.52
CA VAL A 91 10.06 1.72 -1.38
C VAL A 91 11.21 0.82 -0.94
N ILE A 92 10.92 -0.47 -0.79
CA ILE A 92 11.87 -1.48 -0.33
C ILE A 92 11.86 -2.63 -1.33
N VAL A 93 13.04 -3.02 -1.80
CA VAL A 93 13.19 -4.22 -2.63
C VAL A 93 13.52 -5.40 -1.71
N THR A 94 12.75 -6.47 -1.83
CA THR A 94 12.89 -7.64 -0.97
C THR A 94 12.36 -8.89 -1.66
N ALA A 95 12.66 -10.04 -1.09
CA ALA A 95 12.07 -11.31 -1.52
C ALA A 95 10.75 -11.53 -0.78
N PHE A 96 9.84 -12.26 -1.41
CA PHE A 96 8.57 -12.67 -0.81
C PHE A 96 8.55 -14.18 -0.60
N ALA A 97 7.83 -14.62 0.43
CA ALA A 97 7.73 -16.04 0.74
C ALA A 97 6.96 -16.82 -0.34
N ARG A 98 6.04 -16.17 -1.04
CA ARG A 98 5.25 -16.82 -2.09
C ARG A 98 5.79 -16.49 -3.46
N GLU A 99 5.89 -17.51 -4.30
CA GLU A 99 6.27 -17.33 -5.70
C GLU A 99 5.21 -16.50 -6.44
N HIS A 100 5.63 -15.79 -7.46
CA HIS A 100 4.77 -14.98 -8.35
C HIS A 100 4.17 -13.72 -7.72
N VAL A 101 4.51 -13.44 -6.45
CA VAL A 101 4.16 -12.15 -5.81
C VAL A 101 5.21 -11.12 -6.20
N CYS A 102 4.74 -10.01 -6.77
CA CYS A 102 5.62 -8.92 -7.24
C CYS A 102 5.75 -7.79 -6.24
N MET A 103 4.74 -7.61 -5.39
CA MET A 103 4.69 -6.45 -4.51
C MET A 103 3.84 -6.74 -3.27
N GLU A 104 4.03 -5.90 -2.27
CA GLU A 104 3.24 -5.88 -1.05
C GLU A 104 3.20 -4.44 -0.56
N ILE A 105 2.17 -4.07 0.19
CA ILE A 105 2.01 -2.69 0.68
C ILE A 105 1.44 -2.69 2.09
N ASN A 106 1.92 -1.77 2.93
CA ASN A 106 1.33 -1.49 4.23
C ASN A 106 1.34 0.01 4.46
N GLY A 107 0.66 0.46 5.49
CA GLY A 107 0.59 1.89 5.75
C GLY A 107 -0.05 2.23 7.07
N ILE A 108 -0.05 3.53 7.34
CA ILE A 108 -0.65 4.14 8.53
C ILE A 108 -1.58 5.24 8.06
N ALA A 109 -2.84 5.19 8.52
CA ALA A 109 -3.84 6.19 8.22
C ALA A 109 -4.27 6.92 9.48
N VAL A 110 -4.59 8.20 9.33
CA VAL A 110 -5.18 9.01 10.39
C VAL A 110 -6.05 10.08 9.74
N GLN A 111 -7.24 10.33 10.30
CA GLN A 111 -8.12 11.40 9.81
C GLN A 111 -7.71 12.75 10.39
N GLY A 112 -8.09 13.80 9.68
CA GLY A 112 -7.87 15.16 10.10
C GLY A 112 -6.94 15.93 9.19
N PRO A 113 -6.76 17.23 9.46
CA PRO A 113 -5.92 18.08 8.62
C PRO A 113 -4.46 17.60 8.63
N LYS A 114 -3.83 17.65 7.46
CA LYS A 114 -2.43 17.24 7.28
C LYS A 114 -1.69 18.32 6.51
N GLU A 115 -0.45 18.51 6.87
CA GLU A 115 0.47 19.34 6.10
C GLU A 115 1.39 18.44 5.28
N HIS A 116 1.36 18.62 3.96
CA HIS A 116 2.23 17.86 3.05
C HIS A 116 3.43 18.74 2.70
N ILE A 117 4.61 18.26 3.04
CA ILE A 117 5.86 18.99 2.89
C ILE A 117 6.65 18.38 1.74
N ASN A 118 6.95 19.18 0.71
CA ASN A 118 7.73 18.74 -0.43
C ASN A 118 8.91 19.70 -0.62
N LEU A 119 10.08 19.15 -0.74
CA LEU A 119 11.27 19.93 -1.06
C LEU A 119 11.35 20.14 -2.56
N SER A 120 11.83 21.30 -2.99
CA SER A 120 12.15 21.53 -4.38
C SER A 120 13.45 20.79 -4.73
N GLU A 121 13.69 20.53 -6.02
CA GLU A 121 14.91 19.86 -6.48
C GLU A 121 16.18 20.63 -6.11
N LYS A 122 16.07 21.92 -5.76
CA LYS A 122 17.22 22.76 -5.40
C LYS A 122 17.55 22.70 -3.90
N GLU A 123 16.70 22.07 -3.12
CA GLU A 123 16.88 21.89 -1.69
C GLU A 123 17.51 20.52 -1.41
#